data_7ac37345fc00ad8c58c1ae0cc79a9d34
#
_entry.id   7ac37345fc00ad8c58c1ae0cc79a9d34
#
_cell.length_a   1.000
_cell.length_b   1.000
_cell.length_c   1.000
_cell.angle_alpha   90.00
_cell.angle_beta   90.00
_cell.angle_gamma   90.00
#
_symmetry.space_group_name_H-M   'P 1'
#
loop_
_entity.id
_entity.type
_entity.pdbx_description
1 polymer ?
#
loop_
_entity_poly.entity_id
_entity_poly.type
_entity_poly.pdbx_seq_one_letter_code
_entity_poly.pdbx_strand_id
1 'polypeptide(L)'
;MQNFAKIVDTNYKMNYLITIIGPTAIGKTALSITLANHFGCDIISCDSRQFFKEMKIGTAVPSDEELAAATHHFIQNKSIFESYSVGDFEQEALAKLNELFENNNIQIMVGGSGLYVDAVLKGFDDFPDIDDSVRTEINTKYDRLGISYLQEQLQKLDSEYYTKLSNENPQTLQNPQRMKRFVEVCLGTGKPYSSFIGKRKNVRNFTPIIIGLEADREVMYDRINQRVAIMMNEGLLAEAKALYPNKDLNALQTVGYRELFDYFDGKTTLEFAVEQIKMNTRRFAKRQITWFKRTENVSWFDYQSDRKTIISTIESKIQKI
;
A
#
# COMPACT_ATOMS: atom_id res chain seq x y z
N MET A 1 -5.27 4.25 -59.17
CA MET A 1 -5.27 4.97 -57.91
C MET A 1 -6.32 4.35 -57.01
N GLN A 2 -5.93 3.37 -56.16
CA GLN A 2 -6.83 2.75 -55.22
C GLN A 2 -6.65 3.43 -53.87
N ASN A 3 -7.68 4.08 -53.38
CA ASN A 3 -7.75 4.69 -52.06
C ASN A 3 -7.81 3.58 -51.00
N PHE A 4 -6.71 3.36 -50.27
CA PHE A 4 -6.71 2.65 -49.01
C PHE A 4 -7.25 3.60 -47.93
N ALA A 5 -8.57 3.64 -47.75
CA ALA A 5 -9.16 4.16 -46.54
C ALA A 5 -8.70 3.24 -45.38
N LYS A 6 -7.78 3.70 -44.53
CA LYS A 6 -7.53 3.13 -43.23
C LYS A 6 -8.85 3.17 -42.45
N ILE A 7 -9.48 2.02 -42.30
CA ILE A 7 -10.53 1.81 -41.29
C ILE A 7 -9.84 1.96 -39.94
N VAL A 8 -9.93 3.12 -39.34
CA VAL A 8 -9.63 3.32 -37.92
C VAL A 8 -10.75 2.61 -37.17
N ASP A 9 -10.45 1.44 -36.66
CA ASP A 9 -11.34 0.68 -35.77
C ASP A 9 -11.53 1.49 -34.48
N THR A 10 -12.65 2.24 -34.40
CA THR A 10 -12.97 3.20 -33.35
C THR A 10 -13.63 2.52 -32.12
N ASN A 11 -13.38 1.25 -31.89
CA ASN A 11 -13.79 0.56 -30.67
C ASN A 11 -12.64 0.47 -29.63
N TYR A 12 -12.02 1.60 -29.32
CA TYR A 12 -11.17 1.66 -28.13
C TYR A 12 -12.08 1.61 -26.89
N LYS A 13 -12.34 0.41 -26.40
CA LYS A 13 -13.06 0.21 -25.15
C LYS A 13 -12.20 0.76 -24.02
N MET A 14 -12.65 1.85 -23.39
CA MET A 14 -11.91 2.50 -22.30
C MET A 14 -11.83 1.57 -21.10
N ASN A 15 -10.63 1.42 -20.54
CA ASN A 15 -10.41 0.62 -19.34
C ASN A 15 -10.67 1.43 -18.07
N TYR A 16 -11.25 0.79 -17.06
CA TYR A 16 -11.56 1.38 -15.75
C TYR A 16 -10.95 0.57 -14.63
N LEU A 17 -10.26 1.24 -13.71
CA LEU A 17 -9.78 0.64 -12.48
C LEU A 17 -10.58 1.19 -11.29
N ILE A 18 -11.53 0.39 -10.79
CA ILE A 18 -12.29 0.70 -9.58
C ILE A 18 -11.37 0.47 -8.38
N THR A 19 -11.01 1.54 -7.68
CA THR A 19 -10.06 1.47 -6.58
C THR A 19 -10.78 1.70 -5.25
N ILE A 20 -10.79 0.68 -4.38
CA ILE A 20 -11.46 0.72 -3.07
C ILE A 20 -10.44 1.02 -2.00
N ILE A 21 -10.57 2.19 -1.36
CA ILE A 21 -9.68 2.69 -0.32
C ILE A 21 -10.42 2.90 1.01
N GLY A 22 -9.67 3.01 2.09
CA GLY A 22 -10.21 3.25 3.42
C GLY A 22 -9.37 2.59 4.51
N PRO A 23 -9.67 2.85 5.80
CA PRO A 23 -8.91 2.31 6.91
C PRO A 23 -9.05 0.78 7.02
N THR A 24 -8.16 0.17 7.79
CA THR A 24 -8.29 -1.26 8.14
C THR A 24 -9.60 -1.52 8.89
N ALA A 25 -10.11 -2.74 8.82
CA ALA A 25 -11.35 -3.19 9.46
C ALA A 25 -12.65 -2.51 8.99
N ILE A 26 -12.64 -1.70 7.90
CA ILE A 26 -13.84 -0.94 7.45
C ILE A 26 -14.78 -1.77 6.55
N GLY A 27 -14.37 -2.92 6.02
CA GLY A 27 -15.20 -3.77 5.16
C GLY A 27 -14.84 -3.70 3.67
N LYS A 28 -13.64 -3.25 3.32
CA LYS A 28 -13.18 -3.16 1.91
C LYS A 28 -13.24 -4.49 1.17
N THR A 29 -12.82 -5.60 1.80
CA THR A 29 -12.81 -6.95 1.20
C THR A 29 -14.21 -7.36 0.78
N ALA A 30 -15.20 -7.26 1.66
CA ALA A 30 -16.59 -7.60 1.34
C ALA A 30 -17.15 -6.73 0.19
N LEU A 31 -16.79 -5.44 0.15
CA LEU A 31 -17.18 -4.56 -0.96
C LEU A 31 -16.49 -4.97 -2.27
N SER A 32 -15.18 -5.28 -2.25
CA SER A 32 -14.45 -5.66 -3.47
C SER A 32 -15.02 -6.94 -4.08
N ILE A 33 -15.36 -7.93 -3.27
CA ILE A 33 -16.01 -9.19 -3.73
C ILE A 33 -17.38 -8.89 -4.34
N THR A 34 -18.21 -8.06 -3.67
CA THR A 34 -19.52 -7.67 -4.22
C THR A 34 -19.39 -7.02 -5.59
N LEU A 35 -18.44 -6.07 -5.73
CA LEU A 35 -18.22 -5.36 -7.00
C LEU A 35 -17.60 -6.28 -8.06
N ALA A 36 -16.67 -7.17 -7.70
CA ALA A 36 -16.07 -8.13 -8.62
C ALA A 36 -17.12 -9.06 -9.23
N ASN A 37 -18.02 -9.57 -8.40
CA ASN A 37 -19.11 -10.41 -8.87
C ASN A 37 -20.12 -9.64 -9.75
N HIS A 38 -20.38 -8.36 -9.43
CA HIS A 38 -21.29 -7.53 -10.23
C HIS A 38 -20.71 -7.20 -11.62
N PHE A 39 -19.43 -6.84 -11.69
CA PHE A 39 -18.78 -6.44 -12.94
C PHE A 39 -18.13 -7.63 -13.68
N GLY A 40 -18.12 -8.83 -13.10
CA GLY A 40 -17.50 -10.02 -13.67
C GLY A 40 -15.98 -9.87 -13.87
N CYS A 41 -15.27 -9.33 -12.88
CA CYS A 41 -13.86 -8.99 -12.97
C CYS A 41 -13.05 -9.46 -11.76
N ASP A 42 -11.72 -9.41 -11.88
CA ASP A 42 -10.78 -9.83 -10.85
C ASP A 42 -10.42 -8.69 -9.88
N ILE A 43 -9.81 -9.05 -8.77
CA ILE A 43 -9.39 -8.14 -7.70
C ILE A 43 -7.86 -8.12 -7.59
N ILE A 44 -7.26 -6.94 -7.68
CA ILE A 44 -5.86 -6.68 -7.34
C ILE A 44 -5.79 -6.23 -5.87
N SER A 45 -5.18 -7.03 -5.00
CA SER A 45 -4.88 -6.59 -3.63
C SER A 45 -3.66 -5.69 -3.62
N CYS A 46 -3.77 -4.52 -3.00
CA CYS A 46 -2.65 -3.60 -2.78
C CYS A 46 -2.35 -3.40 -1.28
N ASP A 47 -2.57 -4.41 -0.46
CA ASP A 47 -2.16 -4.42 0.94
C ASP A 47 -0.74 -4.97 1.05
N SER A 48 0.21 -4.11 1.42
CA SER A 48 1.64 -4.42 1.44
C SER A 48 2.07 -5.53 2.40
N ARG A 49 1.16 -6.01 3.24
CA ARG A 49 1.46 -7.09 4.19
C ARG A 49 0.78 -8.41 3.82
N GLN A 50 -0.31 -8.36 3.06
CA GLN A 50 -1.00 -9.56 2.58
C GLN A 50 -0.26 -10.29 1.45
N PHE A 51 0.81 -9.72 0.92
CA PHE A 51 1.66 -10.38 -0.08
C PHE A 51 2.36 -11.62 0.47
N PHE A 52 2.67 -11.65 1.78
CA PHE A 52 3.57 -12.63 2.36
C PHE A 52 2.83 -13.90 2.81
N LYS A 53 3.29 -15.06 2.30
CA LYS A 53 2.70 -16.40 2.54
C LYS A 53 2.64 -16.77 4.01
N GLU A 54 3.67 -16.36 4.76
CA GLU A 54 3.86 -16.73 6.16
C GLU A 54 3.04 -15.86 7.12
N MET A 55 2.40 -14.79 6.62
CA MET A 55 1.70 -13.78 7.42
C MET A 55 0.20 -13.80 7.10
N LYS A 56 -0.55 -14.79 7.60
CA LYS A 56 -1.97 -14.97 7.28
C LYS A 56 -2.87 -14.20 8.26
N ILE A 57 -2.79 -14.53 9.55
CA ILE A 57 -3.70 -14.03 10.59
C ILE A 57 -3.41 -12.55 10.90
N GLY A 58 -2.15 -12.23 11.19
CA GLY A 58 -1.75 -10.87 11.60
C GLY A 58 -1.93 -9.81 10.53
N THR A 59 -2.09 -10.20 9.27
CA THR A 59 -2.35 -9.31 8.13
C THR A 59 -3.82 -9.31 7.68
N ALA A 60 -4.66 -10.13 8.33
CA ALA A 60 -6.06 -10.33 7.95
C ALA A 60 -6.22 -10.63 6.45
N VAL A 61 -5.48 -11.63 5.96
CA VAL A 61 -5.69 -12.19 4.63
C VAL A 61 -7.16 -12.62 4.52
N PRO A 62 -7.84 -12.41 3.38
CA PRO A 62 -9.21 -12.87 3.18
C PRO A 62 -9.36 -14.35 3.49
N SER A 63 -10.52 -14.76 4.03
CA SER A 63 -10.80 -16.18 4.32
C SER A 63 -10.82 -17.01 3.05
N ASP A 64 -10.75 -18.33 3.21
CA ASP A 64 -10.82 -19.26 2.08
C ASP A 64 -12.15 -19.13 1.32
N GLU A 65 -13.26 -18.83 2.03
CA GLU A 65 -14.57 -18.53 1.44
C GLU A 65 -14.56 -17.20 0.66
N GLU A 66 -13.92 -16.18 1.20
CA GLU A 66 -13.77 -14.88 0.53
C GLU A 66 -12.89 -15.01 -0.73
N LEU A 67 -11.82 -15.81 -0.67
CA LEU A 67 -10.95 -16.09 -1.83
C LEU A 67 -11.65 -16.94 -2.89
N ALA A 68 -12.53 -17.86 -2.49
CA ALA A 68 -13.33 -18.64 -3.42
C ALA A 68 -14.47 -17.83 -4.08
N ALA A 69 -14.91 -16.75 -3.44
CA ALA A 69 -16.01 -15.91 -3.94
C ALA A 69 -15.61 -14.97 -5.08
N ALA A 70 -14.34 -14.64 -5.23
CA ALA A 70 -13.80 -13.83 -6.33
C ALA A 70 -12.30 -14.09 -6.49
N THR A 71 -11.79 -13.99 -7.70
CA THR A 71 -10.35 -14.14 -7.98
C THR A 71 -9.57 -12.95 -7.43
N HIS A 72 -8.58 -13.25 -6.56
CA HIS A 72 -7.69 -12.25 -5.98
C HIS A 72 -6.26 -12.46 -6.47
N HIS A 73 -5.61 -11.37 -6.88
CA HIS A 73 -4.19 -11.33 -7.21
C HIS A 73 -3.41 -10.61 -6.11
N PHE A 74 -2.14 -10.94 -5.93
CA PHE A 74 -1.24 -10.35 -4.93
C PHE A 74 -1.67 -10.63 -3.48
N ILE A 75 -2.19 -11.82 -3.23
CA ILE A 75 -2.42 -12.38 -1.91
C ILE A 75 -1.47 -13.56 -1.73
N GLN A 76 -0.66 -13.57 -0.68
CA GLN A 76 0.26 -14.67 -0.29
C GLN A 76 1.12 -15.21 -1.45
N ASN A 77 1.57 -14.34 -2.33
CA ASN A 77 2.36 -14.69 -3.52
C ASN A 77 3.87 -14.45 -3.38
N LYS A 78 4.30 -13.86 -2.26
CA LYS A 78 5.71 -13.61 -1.92
C LYS A 78 6.07 -14.29 -0.60
N SER A 79 7.37 -14.53 -0.37
CA SER A 79 7.88 -14.96 0.94
C SER A 79 8.44 -13.78 1.71
N ILE A 80 8.41 -13.84 3.07
CA ILE A 80 9.07 -12.84 3.93
C ILE A 80 10.58 -12.74 3.70
N PHE A 81 11.18 -13.74 3.07
CA PHE A 81 12.61 -13.80 2.73
C PHE A 81 12.93 -13.14 1.38
N GLU A 82 11.90 -12.81 0.60
CA GLU A 82 12.07 -12.13 -0.69
C GLU A 82 12.08 -10.61 -0.50
N SER A 83 12.96 -9.93 -1.22
CA SER A 83 12.88 -8.46 -1.33
C SER A 83 11.72 -8.11 -2.25
N TYR A 84 10.79 -7.32 -1.76
CA TYR A 84 9.65 -6.87 -2.54
C TYR A 84 9.32 -5.41 -2.22
N SER A 85 9.62 -4.55 -3.16
CA SER A 85 9.44 -3.11 -3.02
C SER A 85 8.10 -2.65 -3.60
N VAL A 86 7.73 -1.40 -3.33
CA VAL A 86 6.56 -0.78 -3.96
C VAL A 86 6.73 -0.61 -5.47
N GLY A 87 7.97 -0.46 -5.95
CA GLY A 87 8.28 -0.40 -7.39
C GLY A 87 8.04 -1.74 -8.08
N ASP A 88 8.49 -2.85 -7.45
CA ASP A 88 8.22 -4.21 -7.96
C ASP A 88 6.71 -4.46 -8.05
N PHE A 89 5.97 -4.08 -7.00
CA PHE A 89 4.50 -4.19 -7.01
C PHE A 89 3.88 -3.34 -8.12
N GLU A 90 4.31 -2.10 -8.33
CA GLU A 90 3.80 -1.25 -9.41
C GLU A 90 3.93 -1.94 -10.77
N GLN A 91 5.12 -2.45 -11.07
CA GLN A 91 5.41 -3.12 -12.34
C GLN A 91 4.56 -4.38 -12.52
N GLU A 92 4.54 -5.27 -11.52
CA GLU A 92 3.78 -6.51 -11.57
C GLU A 92 2.26 -6.24 -11.63
N ALA A 93 1.74 -5.28 -10.86
CA ALA A 93 0.31 -4.93 -10.85
C ALA A 93 -0.12 -4.33 -12.20
N LEU A 94 0.68 -3.47 -12.81
CA LEU A 94 0.38 -2.90 -14.13
C LEU A 94 0.44 -3.98 -15.22
N ALA A 95 1.40 -4.88 -15.18
CA ALA A 95 1.47 -6.01 -16.11
C ALA A 95 0.23 -6.91 -15.98
N LYS A 96 -0.16 -7.25 -14.75
CA LYS A 96 -1.38 -8.04 -14.48
C LYS A 96 -2.66 -7.31 -14.93
N LEU A 97 -2.77 -6.02 -14.68
CA LEU A 97 -3.92 -5.23 -15.14
C LEU A 97 -4.02 -5.22 -16.68
N ASN A 98 -2.89 -5.09 -17.39
CA ASN A 98 -2.88 -5.17 -18.85
C ASN A 98 -3.44 -6.49 -19.36
N GLU A 99 -3.01 -7.62 -18.78
CA GLU A 99 -3.53 -8.97 -19.09
C GLU A 99 -5.04 -9.06 -18.82
N LEU A 100 -5.49 -8.57 -17.66
CA LEU A 100 -6.90 -8.66 -17.27
C LEU A 100 -7.80 -7.77 -18.15
N PHE A 101 -7.31 -6.61 -18.58
CA PHE A 101 -8.05 -5.70 -19.47
C PHE A 101 -8.28 -6.25 -20.87
N GLU A 102 -7.54 -7.28 -21.31
CA GLU A 102 -7.81 -7.98 -22.56
C GLU A 102 -9.17 -8.69 -22.53
N ASN A 103 -9.58 -9.18 -21.34
CA ASN A 103 -10.82 -9.92 -21.15
C ASN A 103 -11.99 -9.04 -20.66
N ASN A 104 -11.73 -8.14 -19.73
CA ASN A 104 -12.76 -7.25 -19.17
C ASN A 104 -12.17 -5.87 -18.92
N ASN A 105 -12.78 -4.84 -19.49
CA ASN A 105 -12.32 -3.45 -19.37
C ASN A 105 -12.57 -2.82 -17.99
N ILE A 106 -13.16 -3.54 -17.04
CA ILE A 106 -13.33 -3.12 -15.66
C ILE A 106 -12.54 -4.08 -14.78
N GLN A 107 -11.68 -3.54 -13.92
CA GLN A 107 -10.95 -4.30 -12.90
C GLN A 107 -11.05 -3.60 -11.56
N ILE A 108 -10.82 -4.35 -10.48
CA ILE A 108 -10.87 -3.81 -9.11
C ILE A 108 -9.48 -3.84 -8.49
N MET A 109 -9.14 -2.77 -7.79
CA MET A 109 -8.01 -2.73 -6.87
C MET A 109 -8.50 -2.41 -5.47
N VAL A 110 -8.02 -3.12 -4.46
CA VAL A 110 -8.43 -2.92 -3.07
C VAL A 110 -7.25 -2.92 -2.12
N GLY A 111 -7.20 -1.99 -1.19
CA GLY A 111 -6.21 -2.04 -0.11
C GLY A 111 -6.18 -0.82 0.79
N GLY A 112 -5.36 -0.94 1.84
CA GLY A 112 -5.16 0.10 2.84
C GLY A 112 -3.78 0.76 2.78
N SER A 113 -2.88 0.29 1.90
CA SER A 113 -1.52 0.80 1.77
C SER A 113 -1.46 1.94 0.77
N GLY A 114 -1.66 3.19 1.24
CA GLY A 114 -1.80 4.36 0.38
C GLY A 114 -0.65 4.55 -0.60
N LEU A 115 0.60 4.23 -0.21
CA LEU A 115 1.75 4.30 -1.09
C LEU A 115 1.62 3.33 -2.28
N TYR A 116 1.11 2.12 -2.05
CA TYR A 116 0.89 1.11 -3.09
C TYR A 116 -0.28 1.47 -4.02
N VAL A 117 -1.33 2.08 -3.45
CA VAL A 117 -2.43 2.65 -4.24
C VAL A 117 -1.91 3.75 -5.17
N ASP A 118 -1.14 4.71 -4.63
CA ASP A 118 -0.58 5.81 -5.42
C ASP A 118 0.41 5.31 -6.49
N ALA A 119 1.17 4.23 -6.21
CA ALA A 119 2.07 3.61 -7.18
C ALA A 119 1.33 3.17 -8.45
N VAL A 120 0.21 2.45 -8.29
CA VAL A 120 -0.56 1.97 -9.44
C VAL A 120 -1.31 3.12 -10.12
N LEU A 121 -1.92 4.04 -9.35
CA LEU A 121 -2.75 5.11 -9.94
C LEU A 121 -1.92 6.23 -10.59
N LYS A 122 -0.84 6.65 -9.93
CA LYS A 122 -0.04 7.83 -10.31
C LYS A 122 1.35 7.46 -10.81
N GLY A 123 1.89 6.35 -10.31
CA GLY A 123 3.29 5.96 -10.50
C GLY A 123 4.25 6.75 -9.63
N PHE A 124 5.48 6.30 -9.62
CA PHE A 124 6.58 7.00 -8.98
C PHE A 124 7.59 7.48 -10.00
N ASP A 125 8.42 8.43 -9.58
CA ASP A 125 9.60 8.81 -10.33
C ASP A 125 10.58 7.62 -10.42
N ASP A 126 11.28 7.51 -11.55
CA ASP A 126 12.27 6.46 -11.78
C ASP A 126 13.56 6.81 -11.04
N PHE A 127 13.91 5.95 -10.10
CA PHE A 127 15.20 6.01 -9.44
C PHE A 127 16.06 4.85 -9.94
N PRO A 128 17.35 5.08 -10.24
CA PRO A 128 18.24 4.01 -10.64
C PRO A 128 18.45 3.01 -9.50
N ASP A 129 18.81 1.78 -9.86
CA ASP A 129 19.24 0.77 -8.92
C ASP A 129 20.51 1.23 -8.21
N ILE A 130 20.54 1.09 -6.91
CA ILE A 130 21.68 1.47 -6.07
C ILE A 130 22.28 0.19 -5.49
N ASP A 131 23.59 0.09 -5.57
CA ASP A 131 24.33 -1.03 -4.99
C ASP A 131 24.07 -1.16 -3.48
N ASP A 132 23.81 -2.39 -3.01
CA ASP A 132 23.50 -2.66 -1.62
C ASP A 132 24.62 -2.29 -0.64
N SER A 133 25.87 -2.18 -1.12
CA SER A 133 26.99 -1.70 -0.31
C SER A 133 26.79 -0.26 0.16
N VAL A 134 26.20 0.61 -0.67
CA VAL A 134 25.88 2.00 -0.32
C VAL A 134 24.87 2.04 0.82
N ARG A 135 23.83 1.22 0.74
CA ARG A 135 22.81 1.09 1.79
C ARG A 135 23.40 0.58 3.10
N THR A 136 24.27 -0.41 3.01
CA THR A 136 24.96 -0.99 4.17
C THR A 136 25.84 0.04 4.85
N GLU A 137 26.60 0.81 4.09
CA GLU A 137 27.45 1.89 4.60
C GLU A 137 26.62 2.97 5.32
N ILE A 138 25.51 3.41 4.70
CA ILE A 138 24.61 4.42 5.28
C ILE A 138 24.01 3.89 6.59
N ASN A 139 23.56 2.63 6.65
CA ASN A 139 23.01 2.05 7.86
C ASN A 139 24.06 2.01 8.99
N THR A 140 25.26 1.53 8.70
CA THR A 140 26.36 1.48 9.66
C THR A 140 26.71 2.89 10.23
N LYS A 141 26.76 3.88 9.36
CA LYS A 141 27.03 5.28 9.78
C LYS A 141 25.87 5.88 10.57
N TYR A 142 24.64 5.60 10.15
CA TYR A 142 23.44 6.03 10.87
C TYR A 142 23.36 5.43 12.27
N ASP A 143 23.65 4.14 12.42
CA ASP A 143 23.61 3.45 13.72
C ASP A 143 24.60 4.02 14.72
N ARG A 144 25.74 4.56 14.20
CA ARG A 144 26.79 5.18 15.04
C ARG A 144 26.52 6.66 15.30
N LEU A 145 26.03 7.42 14.33
CA LEU A 145 26.00 8.89 14.33
C LEU A 145 24.58 9.47 14.41
N GLY A 146 23.57 8.64 14.25
CA GLY A 146 22.17 9.06 14.33
C GLY A 146 21.68 9.86 13.13
N ILE A 147 20.54 10.52 13.32
CA ILE A 147 19.85 11.27 12.25
C ILE A 147 20.63 12.47 11.74
N SER A 148 21.44 13.10 12.58
CA SER A 148 22.27 14.26 12.22
C SER A 148 23.22 13.95 11.07
N TYR A 149 23.81 12.74 11.04
CA TYR A 149 24.63 12.32 9.90
C TYR A 149 23.86 12.39 8.57
N LEU A 150 22.63 11.87 8.54
CA LEU A 150 21.81 11.86 7.32
C LEU A 150 21.43 13.28 6.90
N GLN A 151 21.13 14.15 7.87
CA GLN A 151 20.79 15.56 7.60
C GLN A 151 21.99 16.32 7.00
N GLU A 152 23.18 16.15 7.57
CA GLU A 152 24.40 16.74 7.05
C GLU A 152 24.75 16.22 5.65
N GLN A 153 24.60 14.91 5.40
CA GLN A 153 24.83 14.34 4.09
C GLN A 153 23.87 14.90 3.06
N LEU A 154 22.56 14.93 3.36
CA LEU A 154 21.59 15.48 2.41
C LEU A 154 21.84 16.97 2.14
N GLN A 155 22.18 17.74 3.16
CA GLN A 155 22.52 19.16 3.01
C GLN A 155 23.73 19.38 2.10
N LYS A 156 24.73 18.49 2.14
CA LYS A 156 25.91 18.54 1.27
C LYS A 156 25.64 18.10 -0.16
N LEU A 157 24.83 17.03 -0.32
CA LEU A 157 24.61 16.36 -1.61
C LEU A 157 23.46 16.97 -2.40
N ASP A 158 22.46 17.57 -1.71
CA ASP A 158 21.29 18.20 -2.30
C ASP A 158 20.76 19.32 -1.38
N SER A 159 21.49 20.43 -1.32
CA SER A 159 21.17 21.56 -0.45
C SER A 159 19.83 22.23 -0.78
N GLU A 160 19.45 22.23 -2.04
CA GLU A 160 18.16 22.77 -2.50
C GLU A 160 16.99 21.94 -1.93
N TYR A 161 17.07 20.63 -2.06
CA TYR A 161 16.05 19.73 -1.54
C TYR A 161 15.99 19.74 0.00
N TYR A 162 17.14 19.78 0.65
CA TYR A 162 17.21 19.93 2.10
C TYR A 162 16.50 21.21 2.56
N THR A 163 16.79 22.35 1.92
CA THR A 163 16.16 23.65 2.22
C THR A 163 14.65 23.60 1.99
N LYS A 164 14.21 23.02 0.87
CA LYS A 164 12.80 22.82 0.57
C LYS A 164 12.11 22.02 1.68
N LEU A 165 12.68 20.87 2.09
CA LEU A 165 12.12 20.06 3.16
C LEU A 165 12.07 20.80 4.50
N SER A 166 13.09 21.57 4.81
CA SER A 166 13.15 22.38 6.05
C SER A 166 12.00 23.38 6.14
N ASN A 167 11.61 23.96 5.02
CA ASN A 167 10.56 24.98 4.96
C ASN A 167 9.14 24.36 4.85
N GLU A 168 8.97 23.34 4.02
CA GLU A 168 7.66 22.79 3.68
C GLU A 168 7.26 21.60 4.55
N ASN A 169 8.22 20.78 4.98
CA ASN A 169 7.96 19.56 5.72
C ASN A 169 9.12 19.12 6.62
N PRO A 170 9.47 19.89 7.66
CA PRO A 170 10.63 19.64 8.51
C PRO A 170 10.58 18.27 9.23
N GLN A 171 9.38 17.70 9.41
CA GLN A 171 9.24 16.37 10.01
C GLN A 171 9.84 15.25 9.12
N THR A 172 9.95 15.47 7.81
CA THR A 172 10.62 14.53 6.90
C THR A 172 12.10 14.38 7.24
N LEU A 173 12.76 15.44 7.64
CA LEU A 173 14.17 15.43 8.05
C LEU A 173 14.41 14.61 9.35
N GLN A 174 13.36 14.34 10.12
CA GLN A 174 13.40 13.50 11.32
C GLN A 174 13.00 12.03 11.03
N ASN A 175 12.70 11.69 9.78
CA ASN A 175 12.31 10.33 9.40
C ASN A 175 13.53 9.56 8.86
N PRO A 176 14.11 8.60 9.61
CA PRO A 176 15.33 7.92 9.20
C PRO A 176 15.18 7.16 7.87
N GLN A 177 14.04 6.52 7.63
CA GLN A 177 13.83 5.73 6.42
C GLN A 177 13.84 6.62 5.16
N ARG A 178 13.17 7.77 5.22
CA ARG A 178 13.18 8.73 4.12
C ARG A 178 14.57 9.35 3.92
N MET A 179 15.20 9.76 5.01
CA MET A 179 16.53 10.36 4.96
C MET A 179 17.59 9.39 4.42
N LYS A 180 17.57 8.12 4.85
CA LYS A 180 18.43 7.06 4.30
C LYS A 180 18.23 6.94 2.79
N ARG A 181 16.98 6.91 2.30
CA ARG A 181 16.69 6.82 0.87
C ARG A 181 17.19 8.02 0.08
N PHE A 182 17.04 9.23 0.59
CA PHE A 182 17.54 10.44 -0.08
C PHE A 182 19.07 10.40 -0.23
N VAL A 183 19.75 10.09 0.86
CA VAL A 183 21.22 9.99 0.89
C VAL A 183 21.71 8.82 0.02
N GLU A 184 21.04 7.68 0.05
CA GLU A 184 21.32 6.50 -0.77
C GLU A 184 21.29 6.84 -2.26
N VAL A 185 20.24 7.51 -2.73
CA VAL A 185 20.13 7.93 -4.14
C VAL A 185 21.24 8.91 -4.50
N CYS A 186 21.51 9.90 -3.64
CA CYS A 186 22.58 10.85 -3.92
C CYS A 186 23.95 10.19 -4.01
N LEU A 187 24.31 9.33 -3.05
CA LEU A 187 25.62 8.67 -3.01
C LEU A 187 25.78 7.64 -4.12
N GLY A 188 24.74 6.83 -4.35
CA GLY A 188 24.81 5.77 -5.35
C GLY A 188 24.81 6.26 -6.79
N THR A 189 24.21 7.44 -7.05
CA THR A 189 24.14 8.00 -8.42
C THR A 189 25.13 9.12 -8.67
N GLY A 190 25.71 9.72 -7.63
CA GLY A 190 26.48 10.95 -7.72
C GLY A 190 25.66 12.18 -8.13
N LYS A 191 24.32 12.12 -8.07
CA LYS A 191 23.41 13.22 -8.47
C LYS A 191 22.49 13.60 -7.32
N PRO A 192 22.02 14.86 -7.24
CA PRO A 192 21.03 15.27 -6.25
C PRO A 192 19.75 14.45 -6.35
N TYR A 193 19.12 14.10 -5.21
CA TYR A 193 17.83 13.41 -5.16
C TYR A 193 16.74 14.20 -5.89
N SER A 194 16.73 15.52 -5.74
CA SER A 194 15.81 16.43 -6.44
C SER A 194 15.87 16.29 -7.96
N SER A 195 17.00 15.88 -8.51
CA SER A 195 17.17 15.69 -9.96
C SER A 195 16.33 14.54 -10.53
N PHE A 196 15.81 13.66 -9.70
CA PHE A 196 14.97 12.52 -10.12
C PHE A 196 13.47 12.75 -9.90
N ILE A 197 13.07 13.77 -9.15
CA ILE A 197 11.68 14.02 -8.76
C ILE A 197 10.93 14.79 -9.84
N GLY A 198 9.65 14.43 -10.05
CA GLY A 198 8.70 15.17 -10.89
C GLY A 198 8.98 15.10 -12.38
N LYS A 199 9.82 14.18 -12.84
CA LYS A 199 10.20 14.06 -14.26
C LYS A 199 9.29 13.13 -15.06
N ARG A 200 8.60 12.20 -14.42
CA ARG A 200 7.80 11.19 -15.10
C ARG A 200 6.34 11.60 -15.15
N LYS A 201 5.79 11.71 -16.37
CA LYS A 201 4.34 11.68 -16.60
C LYS A 201 3.95 10.22 -16.81
N ASN A 202 3.47 9.58 -15.77
CA ASN A 202 2.96 8.21 -15.87
C ASN A 202 1.59 8.21 -16.55
N VAL A 203 1.56 7.87 -17.83
CA VAL A 203 0.29 7.66 -18.55
C VAL A 203 -0.19 6.25 -18.20
N ARG A 204 -1.40 6.16 -17.66
CA ARG A 204 -2.08 4.88 -17.40
C ARG A 204 -3.04 4.58 -18.55
N ASN A 205 -3.16 3.32 -18.90
CA ASN A 205 -4.10 2.85 -19.93
C ASN A 205 -5.50 2.58 -19.37
N PHE A 206 -5.82 3.15 -18.20
CA PHE A 206 -7.12 3.05 -17.56
C PHE A 206 -7.51 4.37 -16.89
N THR A 207 -8.83 4.55 -16.70
CA THR A 207 -9.40 5.65 -15.93
C THR A 207 -9.70 5.16 -14.51
N PRO A 208 -9.15 5.79 -13.45
CA PRO A 208 -9.44 5.40 -12.08
C PRO A 208 -10.83 5.89 -11.63
N ILE A 209 -11.59 4.99 -10.98
CA ILE A 209 -12.81 5.32 -10.24
C ILE A 209 -12.56 4.99 -8.78
N ILE A 210 -12.41 6.01 -7.94
CA ILE A 210 -11.97 5.82 -6.57
C ILE A 210 -13.16 5.87 -5.61
N ILE A 211 -13.34 4.78 -4.86
CA ILE A 211 -14.39 4.59 -3.84
C ILE A 211 -13.73 4.55 -2.47
N GLY A 212 -14.07 5.48 -1.61
CA GLY A 212 -13.61 5.53 -0.23
C GLY A 212 -14.65 5.01 0.73
N LEU A 213 -14.26 4.13 1.67
CA LEU A 213 -15.10 3.74 2.80
C LEU A 213 -14.64 4.46 4.05
N GLU A 214 -15.60 4.99 4.81
CA GLU A 214 -15.38 5.64 6.10
C GLU A 214 -16.44 5.23 7.13
N ALA A 215 -16.17 5.50 8.38
CA ALA A 215 -17.08 5.34 9.50
C ALA A 215 -16.72 6.34 10.59
N ASP A 216 -17.63 6.57 11.53
CA ASP A 216 -17.34 7.31 12.72
C ASP A 216 -16.17 6.69 13.50
N ARG A 217 -15.42 7.54 14.17
CA ARG A 217 -14.18 7.15 14.87
C ARG A 217 -14.41 6.04 15.90
N GLU A 218 -15.49 6.12 16.64
CA GLU A 218 -15.82 5.14 17.68
C GLU A 218 -16.12 3.77 17.05
N VAL A 219 -16.97 3.75 16.03
CA VAL A 219 -17.29 2.53 15.26
C VAL A 219 -16.02 1.89 14.70
N MET A 220 -15.15 2.70 14.10
CA MET A 220 -13.89 2.22 13.55
C MET A 220 -13.00 1.60 14.64
N TYR A 221 -12.91 2.22 15.81
CA TYR A 221 -12.11 1.72 16.93
C TYR A 221 -12.65 0.42 17.49
N ASP A 222 -13.97 0.29 17.64
CA ASP A 222 -14.61 -0.94 18.08
C ASP A 222 -14.37 -2.10 17.10
N ARG A 223 -14.52 -1.84 15.82
CA ARG A 223 -14.24 -2.84 14.76
C ARG A 223 -12.76 -3.29 14.77
N ILE A 224 -11.84 -2.36 14.99
CA ILE A 224 -10.42 -2.68 15.15
C ILE A 224 -10.19 -3.55 16.38
N ASN A 225 -10.77 -3.18 17.53
CA ASN A 225 -10.60 -3.95 18.76
C ASN A 225 -11.16 -5.37 18.63
N GLN A 226 -12.35 -5.52 18.02
CA GLN A 226 -12.97 -6.81 17.72
C GLN A 226 -12.09 -7.65 16.80
N ARG A 227 -11.55 -7.04 15.73
CA ARG A 227 -10.66 -7.74 14.80
C ARG A 227 -9.41 -8.28 15.50
N VAL A 228 -8.79 -7.50 16.38
CA VAL A 228 -7.61 -7.95 17.13
C VAL A 228 -7.99 -9.11 18.05
N ALA A 229 -9.16 -9.08 18.71
CA ALA A 229 -9.64 -10.20 19.53
C ALA A 229 -9.85 -11.47 18.68
N ILE A 230 -10.46 -11.34 17.49
CA ILE A 230 -10.63 -12.45 16.55
C ILE A 230 -9.28 -13.03 16.15
N MET A 231 -8.32 -12.20 15.73
CA MET A 231 -6.97 -12.65 15.36
C MET A 231 -6.28 -13.42 16.47
N MET A 232 -6.39 -12.97 17.72
CA MET A 232 -5.83 -13.68 18.88
C MET A 232 -6.48 -15.05 19.07
N ASN A 233 -7.80 -15.15 18.91
CA ASN A 233 -8.52 -16.40 19.00
C ASN A 233 -8.21 -17.36 17.84
N GLU A 234 -7.95 -16.84 16.66
CA GLU A 234 -7.55 -17.60 15.47
C GLU A 234 -6.09 -18.08 15.50
N GLY A 235 -5.31 -17.66 16.51
CA GLY A 235 -3.95 -18.14 16.70
C GLY A 235 -2.84 -17.18 16.30
N LEU A 236 -3.08 -15.88 16.28
CA LEU A 236 -2.04 -14.87 15.98
C LEU A 236 -0.79 -15.04 16.87
N LEU A 237 -0.96 -15.43 18.13
CA LEU A 237 0.18 -15.67 19.03
C LEU A 237 1.07 -16.79 18.51
N ALA A 238 0.48 -17.89 18.04
CA ALA A 238 1.22 -19.04 17.50
C ALA A 238 1.90 -18.70 16.18
N GLU A 239 1.20 -17.97 15.28
CA GLU A 239 1.77 -17.46 14.02
C GLU A 239 2.98 -16.56 14.29
N ALA A 240 2.84 -15.59 15.19
CA ALA A 240 3.93 -14.68 15.55
C ALA A 240 5.12 -15.44 16.19
N LYS A 241 4.85 -16.47 17.01
CA LYS A 241 5.91 -17.28 17.61
C LYS A 241 6.71 -18.07 16.59
N ALA A 242 6.04 -18.62 15.57
CA ALA A 242 6.70 -19.31 14.47
C ALA A 242 7.61 -18.38 13.65
N LEU A 243 7.22 -17.10 13.51
CA LEU A 243 7.98 -16.09 12.78
C LEU A 243 9.04 -15.37 13.62
N TYR A 244 9.02 -15.52 14.93
CA TYR A 244 9.91 -14.82 15.85
C TYR A 244 11.42 -15.00 15.57
N PRO A 245 11.93 -16.18 15.13
CA PRO A 245 13.35 -16.31 14.75
C PRO A 245 13.78 -15.34 13.63
N ASN A 246 12.84 -14.84 12.85
CA ASN A 246 13.06 -13.95 11.71
C ASN A 246 12.58 -12.51 12.00
N LYS A 247 12.41 -12.14 13.28
CA LYS A 247 11.77 -10.90 13.72
C LYS A 247 12.35 -9.62 13.11
N ASP A 248 13.61 -9.64 12.70
CA ASP A 248 14.32 -8.47 12.16
C ASP A 248 14.03 -8.23 10.66
N LEU A 249 13.36 -9.18 9.98
CA LEU A 249 12.97 -9.00 8.58
C LEU A 249 11.97 -7.84 8.43
N ASN A 250 12.15 -7.04 7.39
CA ASN A 250 11.30 -5.87 7.12
C ASN A 250 9.80 -6.21 7.01
N ALA A 251 9.47 -7.38 6.45
CA ALA A 251 8.10 -7.86 6.34
C ALA A 251 7.41 -7.94 7.71
N LEU A 252 8.16 -8.37 8.74
CA LEU A 252 7.67 -8.59 10.10
C LEU A 252 7.69 -7.32 10.98
N GLN A 253 8.29 -6.23 10.49
CA GLN A 253 8.30 -4.94 11.18
C GLN A 253 6.97 -4.20 11.04
N THR A 254 5.88 -4.83 11.46
CA THR A 254 4.51 -4.32 11.36
C THR A 254 3.71 -4.54 12.64
N VAL A 255 2.59 -3.84 12.74
CA VAL A 255 1.66 -3.97 13.89
C VAL A 255 1.13 -5.41 13.97
N GLY A 256 1.01 -5.90 15.17
CA GLY A 256 0.61 -7.27 15.46
C GLY A 256 1.81 -8.16 15.81
N TYR A 257 2.84 -8.13 14.97
CA TYR A 257 4.03 -8.96 15.19
C TYR A 257 5.03 -8.30 16.15
N ARG A 258 5.36 -7.02 15.96
CA ARG A 258 6.34 -6.32 16.81
C ARG A 258 5.95 -6.34 18.28
N GLU A 259 4.71 -6.12 18.58
CA GLU A 259 4.20 -6.11 19.95
C GLU A 259 4.29 -7.51 20.59
N LEU A 260 4.02 -8.57 19.81
CA LEU A 260 4.19 -9.96 20.27
C LEU A 260 5.66 -10.36 20.36
N PHE A 261 6.53 -9.84 19.52
CA PHE A 261 7.98 -10.04 19.64
C PHE A 261 8.53 -9.40 20.91
N ASP A 262 8.07 -8.20 21.29
CA ASP A 262 8.43 -7.59 22.57
C ASP A 262 7.96 -8.43 23.78
N TYR A 263 6.80 -9.10 23.67
CA TYR A 263 6.36 -10.08 24.65
C TYR A 263 7.29 -11.30 24.68
N PHE A 264 7.68 -11.85 23.55
CA PHE A 264 8.62 -13.00 23.50
C PHE A 264 10.02 -12.63 23.96
N ASP A 265 10.45 -11.39 23.81
CA ASP A 265 11.70 -10.85 24.37
C ASP A 265 11.62 -10.64 25.91
N GLY A 266 10.46 -10.85 26.53
CA GLY A 266 10.25 -10.61 27.96
C GLY A 266 10.17 -9.14 28.38
N LYS A 267 10.00 -8.21 27.40
CA LYS A 267 9.92 -6.78 27.66
C LYS A 267 8.54 -6.35 28.18
N THR A 268 7.51 -7.15 27.96
CA THR A 268 6.13 -6.81 28.32
C THR A 268 5.29 -8.07 28.59
N THR A 269 4.07 -7.91 29.15
CA THR A 269 3.09 -9.01 29.29
C THR A 269 2.30 -9.21 28.01
N LEU A 270 1.66 -10.37 27.85
CA LEU A 270 0.80 -10.65 26.69
C LEU A 270 -0.40 -9.69 26.62
N GLU A 271 -1.03 -9.44 27.74
CA GLU A 271 -2.18 -8.53 27.84
C GLU A 271 -1.81 -7.13 27.38
N PHE A 272 -0.64 -6.65 27.83
CA PHE A 272 -0.15 -5.34 27.41
C PHE A 272 0.19 -5.32 25.90
N ALA A 273 0.82 -6.37 25.37
CA ALA A 273 1.12 -6.49 23.95
C ALA A 273 -0.17 -6.43 23.11
N VAL A 274 -1.24 -7.13 23.51
CA VAL A 274 -2.54 -7.10 22.83
C VAL A 274 -3.16 -5.71 22.85
N GLU A 275 -3.11 -4.99 23.97
CA GLU A 275 -3.60 -3.61 24.05
C GLU A 275 -2.76 -2.66 23.17
N GLN A 276 -1.44 -2.86 23.09
CA GLN A 276 -0.58 -2.12 22.18
C GLN A 276 -0.94 -2.40 20.70
N ILE A 277 -1.25 -3.66 20.33
CA ILE A 277 -1.73 -4.00 18.98
C ILE A 277 -2.99 -3.21 18.65
N LYS A 278 -4.00 -3.22 19.52
CA LYS A 278 -5.23 -2.42 19.32
C LYS A 278 -4.92 -0.94 19.13
N MET A 279 -4.11 -0.37 20.04
CA MET A 279 -3.75 1.05 19.99
C MET A 279 -2.97 1.40 18.70
N ASN A 280 -1.98 0.60 18.33
CA ASN A 280 -1.15 0.85 17.16
C ASN A 280 -1.93 0.63 15.84
N THR A 281 -2.89 -0.30 15.82
CA THR A 281 -3.81 -0.48 14.70
C THR A 281 -4.74 0.74 14.55
N ARG A 282 -5.26 1.31 15.64
CA ARG A 282 -6.04 2.57 15.59
C ARG A 282 -5.19 3.74 15.05
N ARG A 283 -3.92 3.84 15.47
CA ARG A 283 -2.98 4.84 14.95
C ARG A 283 -2.70 4.61 13.45
N PHE A 284 -2.57 3.37 13.04
CA PHE A 284 -2.40 3.00 11.63
C PHE A 284 -3.61 3.40 10.80
N ALA A 285 -4.82 3.06 11.24
CA ALA A 285 -6.07 3.48 10.59
C ALA A 285 -6.18 5.01 10.45
N LYS A 286 -5.79 5.76 11.48
CA LYS A 286 -5.75 7.23 11.41
C LYS A 286 -4.77 7.72 10.33
N ARG A 287 -3.60 7.10 10.19
CA ARG A 287 -2.64 7.46 9.12
C ARG A 287 -3.20 7.14 7.73
N GLN A 288 -3.91 6.00 7.57
CA GLN A 288 -4.57 5.65 6.31
C GLN A 288 -5.61 6.69 5.92
N ILE A 289 -6.49 7.10 6.85
CA ILE A 289 -7.49 8.15 6.60
C ILE A 289 -6.81 9.46 6.21
N THR A 290 -5.78 9.88 6.94
CA THR A 290 -5.03 11.11 6.63
C THR A 290 -4.40 11.06 5.24
N TRP A 291 -3.93 9.90 4.81
CA TRP A 291 -3.40 9.71 3.46
C TRP A 291 -4.52 9.84 2.42
N PHE A 292 -5.57 9.06 2.57
CA PHE A 292 -6.64 8.98 1.57
C PHE A 292 -7.51 10.24 1.47
N LYS A 293 -7.60 11.04 2.53
CA LYS A 293 -8.29 12.36 2.46
C LYS A 293 -7.55 13.38 1.57
N ARG A 294 -6.29 13.10 1.19
CA ARG A 294 -5.54 13.91 0.21
C ARG A 294 -5.73 13.43 -1.23
N THR A 295 -6.35 12.26 -1.42
CA THR A 295 -6.64 11.71 -2.74
C THR A 295 -7.81 12.46 -3.35
N GLU A 296 -7.63 12.96 -4.56
CA GLU A 296 -8.66 13.70 -5.29
C GLU A 296 -9.69 12.76 -5.92
N ASN A 297 -10.86 13.30 -6.21
CA ASN A 297 -11.94 12.61 -6.93
C ASN A 297 -12.46 11.33 -6.28
N VAL A 298 -12.35 11.19 -4.97
CA VAL A 298 -12.87 10.06 -4.20
C VAL A 298 -14.35 10.22 -3.94
N SER A 299 -15.14 9.19 -4.28
CA SER A 299 -16.53 9.07 -3.81
C SER A 299 -16.53 8.37 -2.47
N TRP A 300 -16.75 9.13 -1.39
CA TRP A 300 -16.79 8.61 -0.02
C TRP A 300 -18.17 8.08 0.33
N PHE A 301 -18.19 6.90 0.96
CA PHE A 301 -19.40 6.24 1.47
C PHE A 301 -19.20 5.80 2.91
N ASP A 302 -20.26 5.90 3.70
CA ASP A 302 -20.30 5.20 4.98
C ASP A 302 -20.17 3.69 4.76
N TYR A 303 -19.50 3.00 5.67
CA TYR A 303 -19.27 1.56 5.57
C TYR A 303 -20.55 0.71 5.51
N GLN A 304 -21.68 1.25 5.99
CA GLN A 304 -23.02 0.64 5.95
C GLN A 304 -23.83 1.02 4.71
N SER A 305 -23.30 1.89 3.85
CA SER A 305 -24.00 2.30 2.62
C SER A 305 -24.45 1.10 1.81
N ASP A 306 -25.67 1.19 1.28
CA ASP A 306 -26.20 0.15 0.41
C ASP A 306 -25.30 -0.08 -0.81
N ARG A 307 -24.99 -1.34 -1.07
CA ARG A 307 -24.11 -1.75 -2.18
C ARG A 307 -24.65 -1.31 -3.54
N LYS A 308 -25.97 -1.29 -3.72
CA LYS A 308 -26.64 -0.81 -4.96
C LYS A 308 -26.32 0.67 -5.22
N THR A 309 -26.31 1.50 -4.18
CA THR A 309 -25.96 2.92 -4.30
C THR A 309 -24.51 3.11 -4.75
N ILE A 310 -23.58 2.31 -4.22
CA ILE A 310 -22.17 2.33 -4.64
C ILE A 310 -22.05 1.90 -6.10
N ILE A 311 -22.68 0.80 -6.48
CA ILE A 311 -22.70 0.27 -7.85
C ILE A 311 -23.24 1.32 -8.82
N SER A 312 -24.42 1.89 -8.56
CA SER A 312 -25.03 2.92 -9.42
C SER A 312 -24.12 4.15 -9.57
N THR A 313 -23.39 4.53 -8.52
CA THR A 313 -22.43 5.63 -8.59
C THR A 313 -21.27 5.28 -9.54
N ILE A 314 -20.75 4.06 -9.48
CA ILE A 314 -19.68 3.59 -10.36
C ILE A 314 -20.16 3.56 -11.81
N GLU A 315 -21.32 2.95 -12.09
CA GLU A 315 -21.92 2.86 -13.43
C GLU A 315 -22.16 4.25 -14.02
N SER A 316 -22.68 5.19 -13.23
CA SER A 316 -22.88 6.57 -13.65
C SER A 316 -21.55 7.28 -14.01
N LYS A 317 -20.45 6.95 -13.38
CA LYS A 317 -19.13 7.49 -13.72
C LYS A 317 -18.58 6.87 -15.01
N ILE A 318 -18.78 5.57 -15.22
CA ILE A 318 -18.40 4.87 -16.45
C ILE A 318 -19.15 5.44 -17.66
N GLN A 319 -20.44 5.78 -17.52
CA GLN A 319 -21.27 6.32 -18.61
C GLN A 319 -20.99 7.78 -18.96
N LYS A 320 -20.39 8.57 -18.06
CA LYS A 320 -20.15 10.00 -18.25
C LYS A 320 -18.81 10.33 -18.92
N ILE A 321 -17.95 9.37 -19.09
CA ILE A 321 -16.60 9.49 -19.68
C ILE A 321 -16.63 8.93 -21.10
#